data_d8d556621c5103803969ddd825122c42
#
_entry.id   d8d556621c5103803969ddd825122c42
#
_cell.length_a   1.000
_cell.length_b   1.000
_cell.length_c   1.000
_cell.angle_alpha   90.00
_cell.angle_beta   90.00
_cell.angle_gamma   90.00
#
_symmetry.space_group_name_H-M   'P 1'
#
loop_
_entity.id
_entity.type
_entity.pdbx_description
1 polymer ?
#
loop_
_entity_poly.entity_id
_entity_poly.type
_entity_poly.pdbx_seq_one_letter_code
_entity_poly.pdbx_strand_id
1 'polypeptide(L)'
;MIKTIIWKKNTVVLIDQRALPLAERHVACKSYKEVISAIKDLTVRGAPAIGIAAAMGAALGALHLPSLSPKEFRRIFFAICDEIAQARPTARNLFWALEHMKNSFDQSKHSSQRELVNELVNEAKRICSEDIEINRQMGKHGSKLLAEGDNILTHSNAGALATAGYGTALGVIRAAHEQGKKVHVHVDETRPVLQGARLTAWELKKEKIPFTLITDNMAGFLMQQEKIDKIIVGADRIAANGDTANKIGTYSLAVLACAHCIPFYVAAPLSTIDVSLKTGAAIPIEERRNEEVTHFKGVRSAPQGTKVYNPAFDVTPARFITAIITEKVILTKPYRASIARMHKGEKRS
;
A
#
# COMPACT_ATOMS: atom_id res chain seq x y z
N MET A 1 -11.96 -10.89 -8.42
CA MET A 1 -10.90 -10.27 -7.61
C MET A 1 -9.70 -9.94 -8.51
N ILE A 2 -9.18 -8.74 -8.45
CA ILE A 2 -8.00 -8.26 -9.18
C ILE A 2 -6.76 -8.92 -8.58
N LYS A 3 -5.92 -9.53 -9.43
CA LYS A 3 -4.64 -10.14 -9.01
C LYS A 3 -3.50 -9.22 -9.45
N THR A 4 -2.98 -8.43 -8.53
CA THR A 4 -1.96 -7.40 -8.83
C THR A 4 -0.59 -8.00 -9.12
N ILE A 5 -0.23 -9.05 -8.37
CA ILE A 5 1.06 -9.73 -8.46
C ILE A 5 0.83 -11.24 -8.45
N ILE A 6 1.51 -11.97 -9.35
CA ILE A 6 1.37 -13.42 -9.47
C ILE A 6 2.75 -14.03 -9.71
N TRP A 7 3.08 -15.10 -8.98
CA TRP A 7 4.17 -16.01 -9.35
C TRP A 7 3.67 -17.04 -10.35
N LYS A 8 4.20 -17.04 -11.57
CA LYS A 8 3.79 -17.97 -12.64
C LYS A 8 4.99 -18.45 -13.44
N LYS A 9 5.19 -19.78 -13.50
CA LYS A 9 6.27 -20.41 -14.29
C LYS A 9 7.64 -19.75 -14.06
N ASN A 10 8.04 -19.58 -12.81
CA ASN A 10 9.30 -18.95 -12.40
C ASN A 10 9.47 -17.51 -12.92
N THR A 11 8.38 -16.78 -13.03
CA THR A 11 8.37 -15.34 -13.34
C THR A 11 7.45 -14.62 -12.38
N VAL A 12 7.71 -13.36 -12.11
CA VAL A 12 6.84 -12.45 -11.37
C VAL A 12 6.02 -11.67 -12.37
N VAL A 13 4.71 -11.90 -12.40
CA VAL A 13 3.79 -11.22 -13.32
C VAL A 13 3.06 -10.12 -12.56
N LEU A 14 3.13 -8.89 -13.08
CA LEU A 14 2.57 -7.67 -12.49
C LEU A 14 1.54 -7.06 -13.43
N ILE A 15 0.46 -6.48 -12.89
CA ILE A 15 -0.36 -5.53 -13.66
C ILE A 15 0.46 -4.26 -13.86
N ASP A 16 0.62 -3.81 -15.11
CA ASP A 16 1.25 -2.52 -15.40
C ASP A 16 0.32 -1.36 -15.04
N GLN A 17 0.48 -0.82 -13.83
CA GLN A 17 -0.35 0.28 -13.34
C GLN A 17 -0.11 1.61 -14.06
N ARG A 18 0.96 1.74 -14.86
CA ARG A 18 1.22 2.91 -15.71
C ARG A 18 0.26 2.96 -16.90
N ALA A 19 -0.10 1.78 -17.41
CA ALA A 19 -1.02 1.66 -18.55
C ALA A 19 -2.49 1.90 -18.16
N LEU A 20 -2.85 1.72 -16.89
CA LEU A 20 -4.20 1.94 -16.39
C LEU A 20 -4.57 3.44 -16.37
N PRO A 21 -5.83 3.80 -16.62
CA PRO A 21 -7.00 2.94 -16.89
C PRO A 21 -7.16 2.57 -18.37
N LEU A 22 -6.29 3.07 -19.26
CA LEU A 22 -6.48 2.97 -20.72
C LEU A 22 -6.29 1.55 -21.25
N ALA A 23 -5.39 0.77 -20.63
CA ALA A 23 -5.12 -0.61 -21.02
C ALA A 23 -4.76 -1.46 -19.80
N GLU A 24 -5.39 -2.62 -19.66
CA GLU A 24 -4.99 -3.64 -18.70
C GLU A 24 -3.89 -4.51 -19.34
N ARG A 25 -2.66 -4.28 -18.94
CA ARG A 25 -1.47 -5.00 -19.43
C ARG A 25 -0.77 -5.70 -18.27
N HIS A 26 -0.08 -6.79 -18.59
CA HIS A 26 0.74 -7.52 -17.64
C HIS A 26 2.20 -7.50 -18.08
N VAL A 27 3.10 -7.28 -17.12
CA VAL A 27 4.56 -7.35 -17.29
C VAL A 27 5.04 -8.61 -16.58
N ALA A 28 5.80 -9.46 -17.31
CA ALA A 28 6.42 -10.65 -16.74
C ALA A 28 7.91 -10.37 -16.48
N CYS A 29 8.28 -10.23 -15.21
CA CYS A 29 9.64 -10.05 -14.77
C CYS A 29 10.32 -11.42 -14.65
N LYS A 30 11.39 -11.63 -15.44
CA LYS A 30 12.17 -12.87 -15.49
C LYS A 30 13.43 -12.82 -14.61
N SER A 31 13.76 -11.65 -14.08
CA SER A 31 14.90 -11.43 -13.19
C SER A 31 14.54 -10.49 -12.06
N TYR A 32 15.27 -10.56 -10.94
CA TYR A 32 15.08 -9.62 -9.83
C TYR A 32 15.37 -8.16 -10.24
N LYS A 33 16.25 -7.94 -11.21
CA LYS A 33 16.55 -6.61 -11.76
C LYS A 33 15.34 -6.00 -12.49
N GLU A 34 14.59 -6.82 -13.21
CA GLU A 34 13.33 -6.38 -13.83
C GLU A 34 12.28 -6.03 -12.77
N VAL A 35 12.24 -6.76 -11.64
CA VAL A 35 11.37 -6.42 -10.50
C VAL A 35 11.80 -5.08 -9.87
N ILE A 36 13.11 -4.84 -9.70
CA ILE A 36 13.64 -3.54 -9.24
C ILE A 36 13.17 -2.41 -10.17
N SER A 37 13.30 -2.61 -11.48
CA SER A 37 12.85 -1.62 -12.48
C SER A 37 11.34 -1.36 -12.36
N ALA A 38 10.54 -2.42 -12.23
CA ALA A 38 9.07 -2.33 -12.09
C ALA A 38 8.63 -1.59 -10.81
N ILE A 39 9.41 -1.68 -9.72
CA ILE A 39 9.17 -0.90 -8.49
C ILE A 39 9.55 0.58 -8.69
N LYS A 40 10.70 0.85 -9.33
CA LYS A 40 11.20 2.22 -9.55
C LYS A 40 10.33 3.04 -10.50
N ASP A 41 9.84 2.42 -11.56
CA ASP A 41 9.06 3.09 -12.61
C ASP A 41 7.54 3.07 -12.36
N LEU A 42 7.11 2.58 -11.20
CA LEU A 42 5.71 2.49 -10.77
C LEU A 42 4.84 1.52 -11.61
N THR A 43 5.44 0.54 -12.30
CA THR A 43 4.72 -0.61 -12.85
C THR A 43 3.93 -1.30 -11.73
N VAL A 44 4.55 -1.43 -10.54
CA VAL A 44 3.92 -1.80 -9.28
C VAL A 44 4.15 -0.71 -8.24
N ARG A 45 3.10 -0.33 -7.47
CA ARG A 45 3.15 0.68 -6.41
C ARG A 45 2.15 0.34 -5.29
N GLY A 46 2.23 1.05 -4.15
CA GLY A 46 1.48 0.77 -2.93
C GLY A 46 2.34 -0.04 -1.94
N ALA A 47 2.29 0.33 -0.67
CA ALA A 47 3.23 -0.19 0.32
C ALA A 47 3.23 -1.74 0.41
N PRO A 48 2.08 -2.45 0.56
CA PRO A 48 2.08 -3.92 0.59
C PRO A 48 2.50 -4.53 -0.75
N ALA A 49 2.01 -4.03 -1.89
CA ALA A 49 2.33 -4.57 -3.21
C ALA A 49 3.84 -4.50 -3.51
N ILE A 50 4.51 -3.41 -3.11
CA ILE A 50 5.97 -3.27 -3.26
C ILE A 50 6.69 -4.30 -2.39
N GLY A 51 6.22 -4.56 -1.16
CA GLY A 51 6.79 -5.59 -0.30
C GLY A 51 6.69 -7.00 -0.91
N ILE A 52 5.52 -7.35 -1.44
CA ILE A 52 5.30 -8.64 -2.11
C ILE A 52 6.18 -8.76 -3.36
N ALA A 53 6.25 -7.71 -4.18
CA ALA A 53 7.12 -7.69 -5.34
C ALA A 53 8.59 -7.88 -4.95
N ALA A 54 9.04 -7.26 -3.86
CA ALA A 54 10.40 -7.41 -3.33
C ALA A 54 10.68 -8.84 -2.86
N ALA A 55 9.77 -9.47 -2.11
CA ALA A 55 9.90 -10.87 -1.69
C ALA A 55 9.98 -11.82 -2.89
N MET A 56 9.09 -11.65 -3.87
CA MET A 56 9.10 -12.44 -5.10
C MET A 56 10.36 -12.16 -5.95
N GLY A 57 10.84 -10.91 -5.99
CA GLY A 57 12.10 -10.54 -6.64
C GLY A 57 13.30 -11.22 -6.00
N ALA A 58 13.37 -11.27 -4.66
CA ALA A 58 14.43 -11.97 -3.93
C ALA A 58 14.42 -13.48 -4.22
N ALA A 59 13.24 -14.11 -4.18
CA ALA A 59 13.07 -15.52 -4.53
C ALA A 59 13.46 -15.81 -5.98
N LEU A 60 13.10 -14.90 -6.92
CA LEU A 60 13.48 -15.00 -8.33
C LEU A 60 14.99 -14.86 -8.53
N GLY A 61 15.62 -13.97 -7.76
CA GLY A 61 17.07 -13.83 -7.73
C GLY A 61 17.76 -15.11 -7.26
N ALA A 62 17.30 -15.70 -6.15
CA ALA A 62 17.83 -16.96 -5.63
C ALA A 62 17.68 -18.12 -6.63
N LEU A 63 16.55 -18.19 -7.34
CA LEU A 63 16.23 -19.22 -8.32
C LEU A 63 17.23 -19.27 -9.50
N HIS A 64 17.77 -18.11 -9.89
CA HIS A 64 18.66 -18.01 -11.04
C HIS A 64 20.16 -18.04 -10.68
N LEU A 65 20.51 -18.26 -9.41
CA LEU A 65 21.91 -18.44 -9.02
C LEU A 65 22.42 -19.81 -9.46
N PRO A 66 23.68 -19.90 -9.93
CA PRO A 66 24.31 -21.16 -10.21
C PRO A 66 24.50 -21.99 -8.94
N SER A 67 24.97 -23.21 -9.05
CA SER A 67 25.37 -24.01 -7.89
C SER A 67 26.57 -23.35 -7.19
N LEU A 68 26.40 -23.05 -5.90
CA LEU A 68 27.37 -22.32 -5.08
C LEU A 68 27.58 -23.05 -3.73
N SER A 69 28.70 -22.73 -3.07
CA SER A 69 28.84 -23.11 -1.66
C SER A 69 27.79 -22.42 -0.80
N PRO A 70 27.36 -23.01 0.34
CA PRO A 70 26.34 -22.40 1.22
C PRO A 70 26.71 -20.98 1.65
N LYS A 71 28.01 -20.72 1.91
CA LYS A 71 28.50 -19.40 2.32
C LYS A 71 28.38 -18.36 1.19
N GLU A 72 28.70 -18.74 -0.04
CA GLU A 72 28.60 -17.87 -1.21
C GLU A 72 27.15 -17.62 -1.58
N PHE A 73 26.30 -18.66 -1.55
CA PHE A 73 24.88 -18.52 -1.82
C PHE A 73 24.23 -17.53 -0.86
N ARG A 74 24.50 -17.65 0.46
CA ARG A 74 24.04 -16.71 1.46
C ARG A 74 24.48 -15.28 1.15
N ARG A 75 25.79 -15.09 0.91
CA ARG A 75 26.36 -13.77 0.63
C ARG A 75 25.69 -13.10 -0.59
N ILE A 76 25.50 -13.86 -1.68
CA ILE A 76 24.92 -13.32 -2.91
C ILE A 76 23.41 -13.08 -2.75
N PHE A 77 22.69 -13.98 -2.11
CA PHE A 77 21.25 -13.79 -1.83
C PHE A 77 21.00 -12.54 -0.98
N PHE A 78 21.81 -12.30 0.05
CA PHE A 78 21.69 -11.10 0.88
C PHE A 78 22.02 -9.83 0.08
N ALA A 79 23.03 -9.87 -0.78
CA ALA A 79 23.35 -8.75 -1.67
C ALA A 79 22.21 -8.44 -2.65
N ILE A 80 21.52 -9.47 -3.19
CA ILE A 80 20.30 -9.28 -4.00
C ILE A 80 19.21 -8.58 -3.19
N CYS A 81 18.96 -9.00 -1.95
CA CYS A 81 18.01 -8.34 -1.07
C CYS A 81 18.37 -6.87 -0.82
N ASP A 82 19.64 -6.57 -0.60
CA ASP A 82 20.12 -5.20 -0.38
C ASP A 82 20.01 -4.34 -1.64
N GLU A 83 20.22 -4.90 -2.83
CA GLU A 83 19.98 -4.20 -4.10
C GLU A 83 18.50 -3.89 -4.31
N ILE A 84 17.60 -4.84 -3.99
CA ILE A 84 16.15 -4.61 -4.06
C ILE A 84 15.73 -3.53 -3.07
N ALA A 85 16.31 -3.50 -1.86
CA ALA A 85 16.01 -2.51 -0.83
C ALA A 85 16.23 -1.06 -1.31
N GLN A 86 17.20 -0.85 -2.19
CA GLN A 86 17.51 0.46 -2.77
C GLN A 86 16.48 0.94 -3.83
N ALA A 87 15.54 0.08 -4.24
CA ALA A 87 14.52 0.48 -5.20
C ALA A 87 13.60 1.58 -4.66
N ARG A 88 13.22 1.51 -3.38
CA ARG A 88 12.38 2.48 -2.66
C ARG A 88 12.80 2.59 -1.19
N PRO A 89 13.82 3.42 -0.86
CA PRO A 89 14.40 3.48 0.50
C PRO A 89 13.43 3.92 1.61
N THR A 90 12.31 4.55 1.26
CA THR A 90 11.30 5.01 2.23
C THR A 90 10.16 4.00 2.47
N ALA A 91 10.06 2.93 1.66
CA ALA A 91 8.93 2.00 1.67
C ALA A 91 9.09 0.94 2.79
N ARG A 92 8.44 1.13 3.95
CA ARG A 92 8.53 0.23 5.13
C ARG A 92 8.27 -1.24 4.78
N ASN A 93 7.20 -1.52 4.05
CA ASN A 93 6.81 -2.90 3.70
C ASN A 93 7.83 -3.62 2.82
N LEU A 94 8.59 -2.89 2.01
CA LEU A 94 9.68 -3.46 1.22
C LEU A 94 10.78 -4.01 2.13
N PHE A 95 11.21 -3.23 3.12
CA PHE A 95 12.22 -3.68 4.08
C PHE A 95 11.72 -4.85 4.93
N TRP A 96 10.49 -4.76 5.44
CA TRP A 96 9.86 -5.85 6.18
C TRP A 96 9.88 -7.16 5.39
N ALA A 97 9.47 -7.13 4.13
CA ALA A 97 9.43 -8.32 3.29
C ALA A 97 10.83 -8.92 3.04
N LEU A 98 11.84 -8.08 2.80
CA LEU A 98 13.21 -8.54 2.59
C LEU A 98 13.85 -9.08 3.87
N GLU A 99 13.60 -8.46 5.02
CA GLU A 99 14.00 -9.00 6.34
C GLU A 99 13.35 -10.37 6.58
N HIS A 100 12.07 -10.50 6.24
CA HIS A 100 11.35 -11.77 6.36
C HIS A 100 11.97 -12.86 5.48
N MET A 101 12.31 -12.54 4.23
CA MET A 101 13.00 -13.47 3.31
C MET A 101 14.40 -13.85 3.80
N LYS A 102 15.17 -12.91 4.38
CA LYS A 102 16.48 -13.17 4.99
C LYS A 102 16.36 -14.08 6.21
N ASN A 103 15.37 -13.84 7.06
CA ASN A 103 15.09 -14.66 8.24
C ASN A 103 14.67 -16.09 7.83
N SER A 104 13.81 -16.24 6.82
CA SER A 104 13.45 -17.55 6.26
C SER A 104 14.68 -18.31 5.78
N PHE A 105 15.59 -17.63 5.08
CA PHE A 105 16.86 -18.20 4.67
C PHE A 105 17.69 -18.69 5.87
N ASP A 106 17.90 -17.86 6.89
CA ASP A 106 18.76 -18.19 8.04
C ASP A 106 18.14 -19.27 8.97
N GLN A 107 16.81 -19.40 8.97
CA GLN A 107 16.09 -20.42 9.74
C GLN A 107 15.92 -21.76 9.00
N SER A 108 16.22 -21.80 7.71
CA SER A 108 16.11 -23.00 6.90
C SER A 108 17.02 -24.12 7.41
N LYS A 109 16.46 -25.32 7.47
CA LYS A 109 17.20 -26.55 7.84
C LYS A 109 17.65 -27.37 6.62
N HIS A 110 17.38 -26.87 5.41
CA HIS A 110 17.74 -27.57 4.19
C HIS A 110 19.24 -27.54 3.92
N SER A 111 19.79 -28.70 3.57
CA SER A 111 21.21 -28.86 3.24
C SER A 111 21.51 -28.61 1.76
N SER A 112 20.49 -28.74 0.89
CA SER A 112 20.66 -28.51 -0.54
C SER A 112 20.19 -27.12 -0.98
N GLN A 113 20.96 -26.47 -1.86
CA GLN A 113 20.58 -25.19 -2.44
C GLN A 113 19.22 -25.24 -3.14
N ARG A 114 18.90 -26.35 -3.82
CA ARG A 114 17.62 -26.51 -4.52
C ARG A 114 16.43 -26.48 -3.57
N GLU A 115 16.52 -27.17 -2.44
CA GLU A 115 15.46 -27.18 -1.43
C GLU A 115 15.29 -25.82 -0.79
N LEU A 116 16.39 -25.14 -0.46
CA LEU A 116 16.38 -23.80 0.09
C LEU A 116 15.75 -22.79 -0.90
N VAL A 117 16.08 -22.85 -2.19
CA VAL A 117 15.45 -22.03 -3.22
C VAL A 117 13.94 -22.28 -3.30
N ASN A 118 13.51 -23.56 -3.24
CA ASN A 118 12.09 -23.90 -3.25
C ASN A 118 11.37 -23.35 -2.01
N GLU A 119 12.01 -23.39 -0.84
CA GLU A 119 11.49 -22.81 0.40
C GLU A 119 11.33 -21.29 0.24
N LEU A 120 12.32 -20.57 -0.27
CA LEU A 120 12.24 -19.13 -0.52
C LEU A 120 11.13 -18.75 -1.52
N VAL A 121 10.94 -19.55 -2.57
CA VAL A 121 9.84 -19.35 -3.53
C VAL A 121 8.48 -19.57 -2.86
N ASN A 122 8.37 -20.60 -2.03
CA ASN A 122 7.13 -20.88 -1.31
C ASN A 122 6.84 -19.80 -0.27
N GLU A 123 7.87 -19.29 0.39
CA GLU A 123 7.74 -18.19 1.34
C GLU A 123 7.25 -16.89 0.67
N ALA A 124 7.83 -16.52 -0.47
CA ALA A 124 7.35 -15.37 -1.23
C ALA A 124 5.88 -15.51 -1.69
N LYS A 125 5.47 -16.72 -2.07
CA LYS A 125 4.05 -17.02 -2.37
C LYS A 125 3.17 -16.95 -1.13
N ARG A 126 3.68 -17.40 0.03
CA ARG A 126 2.97 -17.34 1.31
C ARG A 126 2.73 -15.88 1.72
N ILE A 127 3.74 -15.02 1.66
CA ILE A 127 3.61 -13.57 1.90
C ILE A 127 2.50 -12.97 1.02
N CYS A 128 2.43 -13.35 -0.25
CA CYS A 128 1.39 -12.87 -1.16
C CYS A 128 -0.01 -13.37 -0.77
N SER A 129 -0.16 -14.63 -0.39
CA SER A 129 -1.47 -15.19 0.01
C SER A 129 -1.93 -14.66 1.37
N GLU A 130 -1.03 -14.48 2.30
CA GLU A 130 -1.30 -13.88 3.61
C GLU A 130 -1.74 -12.43 3.50
N ASP A 131 -1.14 -11.64 2.60
CA ASP A 131 -1.58 -10.26 2.35
C ASP A 131 -3.05 -10.20 1.93
N ILE A 132 -3.49 -11.11 1.08
CA ILE A 132 -4.90 -11.17 0.66
C ILE A 132 -5.80 -11.45 1.87
N GLU A 133 -5.43 -12.40 2.72
CA GLU A 133 -6.22 -12.76 3.91
C GLU A 133 -6.21 -11.63 4.95
N ILE A 134 -5.08 -11.02 5.21
CA ILE A 134 -4.92 -9.83 6.06
C ILE A 134 -5.89 -8.73 5.60
N ASN A 135 -5.91 -8.43 4.32
CA ASN A 135 -6.77 -7.39 3.77
C ASN A 135 -8.27 -7.77 3.84
N ARG A 136 -8.62 -9.05 3.69
CA ARG A 136 -10.00 -9.54 3.90
C ARG A 136 -10.45 -9.39 5.35
N GLN A 137 -9.60 -9.75 6.32
CA GLN A 137 -9.90 -9.58 7.73
C GLN A 137 -10.06 -8.08 8.09
N MET A 138 -9.18 -7.23 7.57
CA MET A 138 -9.29 -5.77 7.72
C MET A 138 -10.61 -5.26 7.13
N GLY A 139 -10.99 -5.72 5.94
CA GLY A 139 -12.26 -5.41 5.31
C GLY A 139 -13.44 -5.80 6.19
N LYS A 140 -13.43 -7.02 6.74
CA LYS A 140 -14.46 -7.52 7.67
C LYS A 140 -14.57 -6.69 8.96
N HIS A 141 -13.44 -6.23 9.51
CA HIS A 141 -13.45 -5.34 10.67
C HIS A 141 -14.01 -3.97 10.32
N GLY A 142 -13.46 -3.36 9.26
CA GLY A 142 -13.78 -1.99 8.88
C GLY A 142 -15.21 -1.83 8.34
N SER A 143 -15.76 -2.85 7.65
CA SER A 143 -17.14 -2.80 7.14
C SER A 143 -18.20 -2.64 8.24
N LYS A 144 -17.88 -3.00 9.50
CA LYS A 144 -18.76 -2.77 10.65
C LYS A 144 -18.92 -1.29 10.99
N LEU A 145 -17.99 -0.43 10.57
CA LEU A 145 -18.05 1.02 10.76
C LEU A 145 -18.89 1.72 9.70
N LEU A 146 -19.28 1.00 8.65
CA LEU A 146 -20.07 1.53 7.54
C LEU A 146 -21.54 1.16 7.71
N ALA A 147 -22.43 2.13 7.47
CA ALA A 147 -23.86 1.94 7.44
C ALA A 147 -24.38 1.70 6.01
N GLU A 148 -25.63 1.29 5.89
CA GLU A 148 -26.37 1.25 4.62
C GLU A 148 -26.51 2.67 4.09
N GLY A 149 -26.18 2.88 2.81
CA GLY A 149 -26.30 4.16 2.13
C GLY A 149 -25.19 5.18 2.41
N ASP A 150 -24.14 4.82 3.18
CA ASP A 150 -23.02 5.74 3.44
C ASP A 150 -22.37 6.26 2.15
N ASN A 151 -22.15 7.57 2.11
CA ASN A 151 -21.31 8.25 1.13
C ASN A 151 -19.89 8.36 1.68
N ILE A 152 -18.97 7.64 1.07
CA ILE A 152 -17.59 7.45 1.56
C ILE A 152 -16.63 8.20 0.66
N LEU A 153 -15.82 9.10 1.23
CA LEU A 153 -14.71 9.70 0.51
C LEU A 153 -13.44 8.86 0.68
N THR A 154 -12.73 8.66 -0.41
CA THR A 154 -11.40 8.03 -0.39
C THR A 154 -10.40 8.82 -1.23
N HIS A 155 -9.11 8.69 -0.88
CA HIS A 155 -8.01 9.40 -1.50
C HIS A 155 -6.91 8.45 -1.96
N SER A 156 -6.25 8.75 -3.07
CA SER A 156 -5.22 7.94 -3.69
C SER A 156 -5.75 6.57 -4.15
N ASN A 157 -4.95 5.53 -4.05
CA ASN A 157 -5.38 4.15 -4.28
C ASN A 157 -4.82 3.24 -3.19
N ALA A 158 -5.70 2.82 -2.32
CA ALA A 158 -5.47 1.83 -1.27
C ALA A 158 -6.35 0.58 -1.53
N GLY A 159 -6.43 0.18 -2.78
CA GLY A 159 -7.19 -0.96 -3.27
C GLY A 159 -6.35 -2.19 -3.56
N ALA A 160 -6.92 -3.10 -4.35
CA ALA A 160 -6.28 -4.34 -4.79
C ALA A 160 -4.94 -4.08 -5.49
N LEU A 161 -4.86 -3.01 -6.29
CA LEU A 161 -3.62 -2.61 -6.99
C LEU A 161 -2.50 -2.15 -6.04
N ALA A 162 -2.82 -1.80 -4.79
CA ALA A 162 -1.83 -1.42 -3.78
C ALA A 162 -1.39 -2.59 -2.89
N THR A 163 -1.97 -3.78 -3.06
CA THR A 163 -1.78 -5.00 -2.27
C THR A 163 -1.63 -6.20 -3.21
N ALA A 164 -1.71 -7.43 -2.68
CA ALA A 164 -1.76 -8.64 -3.52
C ALA A 164 -3.08 -8.77 -4.30
N GLY A 165 -4.20 -8.20 -3.79
CA GLY A 165 -5.46 -8.42 -4.48
C GLY A 165 -6.76 -7.91 -3.85
N TYR A 166 -6.85 -7.59 -2.55
CA TYR A 166 -8.12 -7.18 -1.93
C TYR A 166 -8.18 -5.69 -1.59
N GLY A 167 -7.04 -5.14 -1.15
CA GLY A 167 -6.92 -3.73 -0.77
C GLY A 167 -7.21 -3.45 0.70
N THR A 168 -6.70 -2.31 1.17
CA THR A 168 -6.90 -1.85 2.55
C THR A 168 -8.16 -0.98 2.66
N ALA A 169 -8.10 0.31 2.35
CA ALA A 169 -9.27 1.19 2.40
C ALA A 169 -10.39 0.75 1.44
N LEU A 170 -10.04 0.43 0.18
CA LEU A 170 -11.02 -0.14 -0.74
C LEU A 170 -11.44 -1.55 -0.35
N GLY A 171 -10.62 -2.30 0.40
CA GLY A 171 -10.98 -3.58 0.98
C GLY A 171 -12.13 -3.46 1.99
N VAL A 172 -12.13 -2.40 2.82
CA VAL A 172 -13.23 -2.09 3.73
C VAL A 172 -14.52 -1.77 2.96
N ILE A 173 -14.42 -0.94 1.91
CA ILE A 173 -15.56 -0.57 1.05
C ILE A 173 -16.08 -1.82 0.31
N ARG A 174 -15.19 -2.63 -0.23
CA ARG A 174 -15.50 -3.90 -0.91
C ARG A 174 -16.23 -4.85 0.01
N ALA A 175 -15.74 -5.04 1.25
CA ALA A 175 -16.38 -5.91 2.22
C ALA A 175 -17.80 -5.43 2.60
N ALA A 176 -18.02 -4.12 2.68
CA ALA A 176 -19.36 -3.56 2.89
C ALA A 176 -20.29 -3.83 1.70
N HIS A 177 -19.78 -3.64 0.47
CA HIS A 177 -20.53 -3.93 -0.76
C HIS A 177 -20.85 -5.42 -0.90
N GLU A 178 -19.90 -6.32 -0.60
CA GLU A 178 -20.09 -7.78 -0.59
C GLU A 178 -21.14 -8.22 0.45
N GLN A 179 -21.33 -7.45 1.52
CA GLN A 179 -22.39 -7.65 2.53
C GLN A 179 -23.75 -7.08 2.10
N GLY A 180 -23.85 -6.51 0.91
CA GLY A 180 -25.08 -5.94 0.37
C GLY A 180 -25.35 -4.48 0.75
N LYS A 181 -24.43 -3.81 1.46
CA LYS A 181 -24.59 -2.39 1.80
C LYS A 181 -24.46 -1.52 0.54
N LYS A 182 -25.46 -0.66 0.31
CA LYS A 182 -25.51 0.24 -0.85
C LYS A 182 -24.70 1.50 -0.57
N VAL A 183 -23.37 1.34 -0.48
CA VAL A 183 -22.46 2.49 -0.28
C VAL A 183 -22.17 3.19 -1.61
N HIS A 184 -21.91 4.50 -1.57
CA HIS A 184 -21.43 5.30 -2.69
C HIS A 184 -20.06 5.86 -2.38
N VAL A 185 -19.12 5.82 -3.34
CA VAL A 185 -17.74 6.23 -3.11
C VAL A 185 -17.42 7.51 -3.87
N HIS A 186 -17.06 8.58 -3.16
CA HIS A 186 -16.44 9.75 -3.74
C HIS A 186 -14.93 9.52 -3.80
N VAL A 187 -14.34 9.67 -4.98
CA VAL A 187 -12.94 9.39 -5.24
C VAL A 187 -12.22 10.67 -5.60
N ASP A 188 -11.30 11.12 -4.75
CA ASP A 188 -10.38 12.19 -5.13
C ASP A 188 -9.50 11.76 -6.30
N GLU A 189 -9.31 12.62 -7.30
CA GLU A 189 -8.42 12.32 -8.44
C GLU A 189 -6.98 12.06 -8.00
N THR A 190 -6.54 12.68 -6.92
CA THR A 190 -5.22 12.56 -6.27
C THR A 190 -4.09 13.09 -7.13
N ARG A 191 -3.98 14.43 -7.20
CA ARG A 191 -2.79 15.07 -7.78
C ARG A 191 -1.52 14.70 -6.98
N PRO A 192 -0.30 14.72 -7.61
CA PRO A 192 -0.04 14.98 -9.02
C PRO A 192 -0.17 13.78 -9.95
N VAL A 193 -0.10 12.49 -9.44
CA VAL A 193 0.02 11.26 -10.26
C VAL A 193 -1.33 10.62 -10.60
N LEU A 194 -2.43 11.16 -10.05
CA LEU A 194 -3.82 10.79 -10.35
C LEU A 194 -4.16 9.32 -10.00
N GLN A 195 -3.67 8.82 -8.86
CA GLN A 195 -3.94 7.45 -8.45
C GLN A 195 -5.45 7.19 -8.22
N GLY A 196 -6.18 8.19 -7.71
CA GLY A 196 -7.63 8.08 -7.56
C GLY A 196 -8.35 7.97 -8.90
N ALA A 197 -8.08 8.91 -9.81
CA ALA A 197 -8.69 8.92 -11.13
C ALA A 197 -8.31 7.71 -11.98
N ARG A 198 -7.05 7.29 -11.93
CA ARG A 198 -6.53 6.24 -12.81
C ARG A 198 -6.74 4.84 -12.28
N LEU A 199 -6.60 4.65 -10.98
CA LEU A 199 -6.52 3.31 -10.36
C LEU A 199 -7.75 3.02 -9.51
N THR A 200 -8.12 3.90 -8.58
CA THR A 200 -9.29 3.68 -7.70
C THR A 200 -10.60 3.64 -8.50
N ALA A 201 -10.81 4.61 -9.39
CA ALA A 201 -11.98 4.62 -10.25
C ALA A 201 -12.05 3.39 -11.17
N TRP A 202 -10.90 2.92 -11.67
CA TRP A 202 -10.83 1.69 -12.47
C TRP A 202 -11.21 0.44 -11.67
N GLU A 203 -10.69 0.30 -10.42
CA GLU A 203 -11.05 -0.83 -9.54
C GLU A 203 -12.54 -0.84 -9.23
N LEU A 204 -13.10 0.29 -8.78
CA LEU A 204 -14.52 0.42 -8.43
C LEU A 204 -15.43 0.13 -9.62
N LYS A 205 -15.07 0.64 -10.81
CA LYS A 205 -15.80 0.34 -12.06
C LYS A 205 -15.78 -1.15 -12.39
N LYS A 206 -14.61 -1.79 -12.27
CA LYS A 206 -14.44 -3.23 -12.56
C LYS A 206 -15.25 -4.10 -11.59
N GLU A 207 -15.42 -3.66 -10.36
CA GLU A 207 -16.13 -4.37 -9.29
C GLU A 207 -17.60 -3.94 -9.14
N LYS A 208 -18.06 -3.03 -10.02
CA LYS A 208 -19.43 -2.50 -10.03
C LYS A 208 -19.85 -1.82 -8.71
N ILE A 209 -18.90 -1.24 -7.99
CA ILE A 209 -19.16 -0.43 -6.81
C ILE A 209 -19.50 1.00 -7.27
N PRO A 210 -20.64 1.57 -6.88
CA PRO A 210 -21.03 2.92 -7.28
C PRO A 210 -20.04 3.98 -6.81
N PHE A 211 -19.62 4.88 -7.70
CA PHE A 211 -18.68 5.95 -7.34
C PHE A 211 -18.87 7.21 -8.19
N THR A 212 -18.38 8.31 -7.66
CA THR A 212 -18.22 9.60 -8.34
C THR A 212 -16.76 10.05 -8.23
N LEU A 213 -16.11 10.33 -9.36
CA LEU A 213 -14.78 10.92 -9.40
C LEU A 213 -14.90 12.43 -9.20
N ILE A 214 -14.08 12.98 -8.31
CA ILE A 214 -14.00 14.42 -8.03
C ILE A 214 -12.55 14.90 -8.13
N THR A 215 -12.35 16.20 -8.32
CA THR A 215 -11.02 16.82 -8.14
C THR A 215 -10.74 17.00 -6.65
N ASP A 216 -9.46 16.99 -6.25
CA ASP A 216 -9.05 17.02 -4.85
C ASP A 216 -9.64 18.21 -4.06
N ASN A 217 -9.80 19.36 -4.73
CA ASN A 217 -10.35 20.56 -4.10
C ASN A 217 -11.88 20.56 -3.92
N MET A 218 -12.60 19.59 -4.51
CA MET A 218 -14.05 19.46 -4.34
C MET A 218 -14.45 18.75 -3.03
N ALA A 219 -13.52 18.03 -2.39
CA ALA A 219 -13.79 17.28 -1.17
C ALA A 219 -14.40 18.18 -0.06
N GLY A 220 -13.79 19.34 0.20
CA GLY A 220 -14.29 20.28 1.20
C GLY A 220 -15.68 20.83 0.88
N PHE A 221 -15.97 21.07 -0.39
CA PHE A 221 -17.30 21.53 -0.82
C PHE A 221 -18.36 20.45 -0.60
N LEU A 222 -18.06 19.18 -0.88
CA LEU A 222 -19.00 18.09 -0.61
C LEU A 222 -19.22 17.87 0.89
N MET A 223 -18.18 18.03 1.72
CA MET A 223 -18.31 17.99 3.19
C MET A 223 -19.21 19.11 3.70
N GLN A 224 -19.05 20.34 3.18
CA GLN A 224 -19.89 21.48 3.52
C GLN A 224 -21.37 21.25 3.14
N GLN A 225 -21.61 20.50 2.07
CA GLN A 225 -22.95 20.14 1.60
C GLN A 225 -23.51 18.87 2.28
N GLU A 226 -22.88 18.36 3.33
CA GLU A 226 -23.27 17.14 4.05
C GLU A 226 -23.42 15.90 3.13
N LYS A 227 -22.61 15.84 2.05
CA LYS A 227 -22.62 14.75 1.07
C LYS A 227 -21.58 13.68 1.34
N ILE A 228 -20.83 13.78 2.44
CA ILE A 228 -19.82 12.82 2.87
C ILE A 228 -20.11 12.40 4.30
N ASP A 229 -20.38 11.13 4.49
CA ASP A 229 -20.65 10.56 5.82
C ASP A 229 -19.38 10.07 6.51
N LYS A 230 -18.40 9.56 5.73
CA LYS A 230 -17.17 8.95 6.25
C LYS A 230 -16.01 9.12 5.28
N ILE A 231 -14.80 9.16 5.83
CA ILE A 231 -13.58 9.15 5.04
C ILE A 231 -12.77 7.90 5.40
N ILE A 232 -12.31 7.16 4.38
CA ILE A 232 -11.44 5.98 4.56
C ILE A 232 -10.26 6.09 3.62
N VAL A 233 -9.05 6.08 4.18
CA VAL A 233 -7.80 6.14 3.43
C VAL A 233 -6.86 5.00 3.84
N GLY A 234 -5.85 4.73 3.03
CA GLY A 234 -4.75 3.84 3.40
C GLY A 234 -3.69 4.53 4.24
N ALA A 235 -2.55 3.86 4.43
CA ALA A 235 -1.34 4.44 5.00
C ALA A 235 -0.09 3.86 4.34
N ASP A 236 0.94 4.70 4.19
CA ASP A 236 2.29 4.26 3.79
C ASP A 236 3.15 3.94 5.02
N ARG A 237 2.94 4.65 6.14
CA ARG A 237 3.58 4.37 7.44
C ARG A 237 2.78 4.99 8.59
N ILE A 238 2.71 4.28 9.72
CA ILE A 238 2.05 4.73 10.95
C ILE A 238 3.08 4.70 12.09
N ALA A 239 3.26 5.80 12.79
CA ALA A 239 4.15 5.90 13.95
C ALA A 239 3.51 5.31 15.22
N ALA A 240 4.32 5.07 16.26
CA ALA A 240 3.88 4.51 17.56
C ALA A 240 2.78 5.32 18.27
N ASN A 241 2.64 6.60 17.98
CA ASN A 241 1.60 7.47 18.54
C ASN A 241 0.34 7.53 17.67
N GLY A 242 0.30 6.82 16.53
CA GLY A 242 -0.80 6.80 15.57
C GLY A 242 -0.74 7.89 14.49
N ASP A 243 0.25 8.77 14.48
CA ASP A 243 0.46 9.69 13.37
C ASP A 243 0.70 8.90 12.10
N THR A 244 0.02 9.28 11.02
CA THR A 244 -0.05 8.48 9.80
C THR A 244 0.47 9.25 8.60
N ALA A 245 1.51 8.74 7.96
CA ALA A 245 1.93 9.20 6.63
C ALA A 245 1.14 8.49 5.55
N ASN A 246 0.56 9.26 4.64
CA ASN A 246 -0.15 8.75 3.48
C ASN A 246 0.01 9.73 2.31
N LYS A 247 -0.53 9.38 1.14
CA LYS A 247 -0.46 10.18 -0.07
C LYS A 247 -0.79 11.65 0.21
N ILE A 248 0.05 12.55 -0.36
CA ILE A 248 -0.15 14.01 -0.24
C ILE A 248 -1.61 14.40 -0.50
N GLY A 249 -2.18 15.25 0.35
CA GLY A 249 -3.59 15.62 0.40
C GLY A 249 -4.37 14.98 1.56
N THR A 250 -3.87 13.89 2.13
CA THR A 250 -4.53 13.18 3.25
C THR A 250 -4.67 14.06 4.49
N TYR A 251 -3.65 14.86 4.82
CA TYR A 251 -3.71 15.80 5.95
C TYR A 251 -4.80 16.85 5.76
N SER A 252 -4.92 17.42 4.56
CA SER A 252 -5.95 18.40 4.24
C SER A 252 -7.36 17.81 4.44
N LEU A 253 -7.59 16.58 3.97
CA LEU A 253 -8.86 15.87 4.18
C LEU A 253 -9.15 15.63 5.65
N ALA A 254 -8.16 15.24 6.45
CA ALA A 254 -8.34 14.98 7.88
C ALA A 254 -8.69 16.27 8.66
N VAL A 255 -8.10 17.41 8.29
CA VAL A 255 -8.43 18.72 8.86
C VAL A 255 -9.85 19.13 8.49
N LEU A 256 -10.25 19.00 7.23
CA LEU A 256 -11.61 19.28 6.75
C LEU A 256 -12.62 18.35 7.42
N ALA A 257 -12.34 17.06 7.51
CA ALA A 257 -13.18 16.08 8.21
C ALA A 257 -13.43 16.48 9.67
N CYS A 258 -12.37 16.92 10.37
CA CYS A 258 -12.48 17.40 11.75
C CYS A 258 -13.38 18.65 11.85
N ALA A 259 -13.22 19.61 10.93
CA ALA A 259 -14.03 20.83 10.91
C ALA A 259 -15.52 20.56 10.64
N HIS A 260 -15.83 19.49 9.90
CA HIS A 260 -17.19 19.05 9.57
C HIS A 260 -17.69 17.89 10.43
N CYS A 261 -16.97 17.50 11.51
CA CYS A 261 -17.32 16.39 12.40
C CYS A 261 -17.51 15.04 11.68
N ILE A 262 -16.84 14.83 10.53
CA ILE A 262 -16.91 13.60 9.74
C ILE A 262 -15.88 12.60 10.27
N PRO A 263 -16.24 11.33 10.54
CA PRO A 263 -15.29 10.29 10.94
C PRO A 263 -14.23 10.04 9.88
N PHE A 264 -12.94 10.06 10.29
CA PHE A 264 -11.79 9.83 9.45
C PHE A 264 -11.09 8.53 9.86
N TYR A 265 -11.09 7.55 8.98
CA TYR A 265 -10.53 6.22 9.21
C TYR A 265 -9.29 5.96 8.38
N VAL A 266 -8.32 5.27 8.99
CA VAL A 266 -7.12 4.77 8.31
C VAL A 266 -7.18 3.24 8.30
N ALA A 267 -7.08 2.62 7.12
CA ALA A 267 -7.05 1.17 6.98
C ALA A 267 -5.65 0.72 6.51
N ALA A 268 -4.94 0.01 7.37
CA ALA A 268 -3.58 -0.45 7.11
C ALA A 268 -3.24 -1.71 7.90
N PRO A 269 -2.46 -2.65 7.32
CA PRO A 269 -2.01 -3.84 8.05
C PRO A 269 -1.00 -3.48 9.13
N LEU A 270 -0.84 -4.35 10.11
CA LEU A 270 0.10 -4.15 11.21
C LEU A 270 1.55 -3.93 10.75
N SER A 271 1.94 -4.54 9.63
CA SER A 271 3.26 -4.34 9.02
C SER A 271 3.55 -2.89 8.59
N THR A 272 2.50 -2.06 8.46
CA THR A 272 2.61 -0.63 8.16
C THR A 272 2.89 0.21 9.41
N ILE A 273 2.63 -0.35 10.62
CA ILE A 273 2.91 0.33 11.88
C ILE A 273 4.39 0.17 12.23
N ASP A 274 5.07 1.31 12.35
CA ASP A 274 6.49 1.38 12.70
C ASP A 274 6.64 1.90 14.15
N VAL A 275 6.70 0.97 15.10
CA VAL A 275 6.82 1.29 16.52
C VAL A 275 8.19 1.86 16.91
N SER A 276 9.20 1.80 16.03
CA SER A 276 10.50 2.43 16.25
C SER A 276 10.42 3.94 16.13
N LEU A 277 9.46 4.46 15.39
CA LEU A 277 9.19 5.89 15.23
C LEU A 277 8.20 6.36 16.28
N LYS A 278 8.67 7.20 17.22
CA LYS A 278 7.83 7.69 18.32
C LYS A 278 6.66 8.57 17.87
N THR A 279 6.86 9.38 16.81
CA THR A 279 5.88 10.33 16.25
C THR A 279 6.03 10.42 14.74
N GLY A 280 5.02 10.97 14.07
CA GLY A 280 5.02 11.20 12.63
C GLY A 280 6.10 12.15 12.13
N ALA A 281 6.62 13.04 12.98
CA ALA A 281 7.72 13.95 12.63
C ALA A 281 9.02 13.21 12.22
N ALA A 282 9.19 11.97 12.67
CA ALA A 282 10.35 11.14 12.35
C ALA A 282 10.14 10.31 11.05
N ILE A 283 8.98 10.36 10.43
CA ILE A 283 8.71 9.63 9.18
C ILE A 283 9.40 10.36 8.01
N PRO A 284 10.31 9.71 7.27
CA PRO A 284 10.95 10.32 6.12
C PRO A 284 9.93 10.50 4.98
N ILE A 285 9.86 11.71 4.43
CA ILE A 285 8.98 12.05 3.31
C ILE A 285 9.79 12.06 2.02
N GLU A 286 9.37 11.23 1.07
CA GLU A 286 9.96 11.15 -0.27
C GLU A 286 9.60 12.40 -1.07
N GLU A 287 10.57 13.08 -1.64
CA GLU A 287 10.36 14.13 -2.63
C GLU A 287 10.47 13.53 -4.04
N ARG A 288 9.54 13.90 -4.90
CA ARG A 288 9.38 13.30 -6.22
C ARG A 288 9.72 14.30 -7.33
N ARG A 289 9.80 13.78 -8.57
CA ARG A 289 10.21 14.56 -9.74
C ARG A 289 9.28 15.75 -10.01
N ASN A 290 9.86 16.86 -10.42
CA ASN A 290 9.14 18.10 -10.72
C ASN A 290 8.14 17.94 -11.86
N GLU A 291 8.43 17.05 -12.82
CA GLU A 291 7.58 16.78 -13.97
C GLU A 291 6.19 16.26 -13.59
N GLU A 292 6.07 15.56 -12.46
CA GLU A 292 4.77 15.10 -11.99
C GLU A 292 3.81 16.25 -11.68
N VAL A 293 4.34 17.40 -11.26
CA VAL A 293 3.54 18.61 -10.98
C VAL A 293 3.39 19.47 -12.22
N THR A 294 4.49 19.68 -12.97
CA THR A 294 4.53 20.62 -14.10
C THR A 294 3.96 20.07 -15.40
N HIS A 295 3.64 18.77 -15.44
CA HIS A 295 3.04 18.15 -16.62
C HIS A 295 1.74 17.43 -16.25
N PHE A 296 0.79 17.46 -17.15
CA PHE A 296 -0.46 16.70 -17.07
C PHE A 296 -0.55 15.75 -18.27
N LYS A 297 -0.54 14.45 -18.04
CA LYS A 297 -0.53 13.42 -19.10
C LYS A 297 0.59 13.62 -20.15
N GLY A 298 1.77 14.02 -19.68
CA GLY A 298 2.93 14.26 -20.54
C GLY A 298 2.97 15.64 -21.22
N VAL A 299 1.90 16.42 -21.11
CA VAL A 299 1.85 17.79 -21.63
C VAL A 299 2.23 18.76 -20.51
N ARG A 300 3.15 19.70 -20.81
CA ARG A 300 3.53 20.74 -19.86
C ARG A 300 2.34 21.67 -19.57
N SER A 301 2.04 21.86 -18.29
CA SER A 301 0.95 22.72 -17.79
C SER A 301 1.45 23.94 -17.00
N ALA A 302 2.77 24.03 -16.74
CA ALA A 302 3.38 25.16 -16.05
C ALA A 302 4.49 25.81 -16.90
N PRO A 303 4.83 27.10 -16.69
CA PRO A 303 5.92 27.76 -17.40
C PRO A 303 7.25 27.01 -17.25
N GLN A 304 8.13 27.10 -18.24
CA GLN A 304 9.47 26.55 -18.18
C GLN A 304 10.28 27.22 -17.04
N GLY A 305 11.05 26.41 -16.28
CA GLY A 305 11.83 26.92 -15.16
C GLY A 305 11.03 27.14 -13.86
N THR A 306 9.74 26.81 -13.81
CA THR A 306 8.93 26.86 -12.58
C THR A 306 9.58 26.02 -11.48
N LYS A 307 9.84 26.62 -10.32
CA LYS A 307 10.28 25.89 -9.10
C LYS A 307 9.12 25.03 -8.59
N VAL A 308 9.41 23.80 -8.21
CA VAL A 308 8.42 22.83 -7.73
C VAL A 308 8.86 22.29 -6.38
N TYR A 309 7.89 22.09 -5.50
CA TYR A 309 8.00 21.28 -4.29
C TYR A 309 6.98 20.14 -4.41
N ASN A 310 7.44 18.88 -4.39
CA ASN A 310 6.62 17.73 -4.70
C ASN A 310 6.82 16.60 -3.67
N PRO A 311 6.39 16.78 -2.40
CA PRO A 311 6.39 15.69 -1.43
C PRO A 311 5.37 14.64 -1.82
N ALA A 312 5.75 13.36 -1.75
CA ALA A 312 4.86 12.25 -2.11
C ALA A 312 3.76 12.02 -1.08
N PHE A 313 4.04 12.35 0.18
CA PHE A 313 3.21 12.06 1.35
C PHE A 313 3.10 13.28 2.24
N ASP A 314 2.04 13.33 3.05
CA ASP A 314 1.92 14.20 4.20
C ASP A 314 1.66 13.37 5.47
N VAL A 315 1.85 13.98 6.64
CA VAL A 315 1.63 13.33 7.93
C VAL A 315 0.36 13.87 8.58
N THR A 316 -0.60 12.99 8.77
CA THR A 316 -1.83 13.29 9.51
C THR A 316 -1.61 13.00 11.00
N PRO A 317 -1.70 14.02 11.88
CA PRO A 317 -1.65 13.82 13.32
C PRO A 317 -2.77 12.90 13.82
N ALA A 318 -2.44 12.01 14.74
CA ALA A 318 -3.35 11.03 15.33
C ALA A 318 -4.65 11.64 15.92
N ARG A 319 -4.59 12.91 16.35
CA ARG A 319 -5.78 13.62 16.88
C ARG A 319 -6.91 13.76 15.85
N PHE A 320 -6.61 13.78 14.56
CA PHE A 320 -7.59 13.88 13.48
C PHE A 320 -8.13 12.52 13.02
N ILE A 321 -7.51 11.43 13.43
CA ILE A 321 -7.90 10.07 13.05
C ILE A 321 -8.93 9.54 14.06
N THR A 322 -10.06 9.06 13.58
CA THR A 322 -11.14 8.49 14.43
C THR A 322 -10.78 7.06 14.86
N ALA A 323 -10.34 6.23 13.93
CA ALA A 323 -9.84 4.89 14.22
C ALA A 323 -8.85 4.40 13.14
N ILE A 324 -7.97 3.47 13.53
CA ILE A 324 -7.08 2.74 12.63
C ILE A 324 -7.60 1.30 12.54
N ILE A 325 -7.96 0.89 11.34
CA ILE A 325 -8.52 -0.43 11.04
C ILE A 325 -7.37 -1.35 10.66
N THR A 326 -7.20 -2.44 11.39
CA THR A 326 -6.18 -3.46 11.10
C THR A 326 -6.84 -4.84 10.89
N GLU A 327 -6.07 -5.82 10.47
CA GLU A 327 -6.53 -7.20 10.30
C GLU A 327 -6.89 -7.89 11.63
N LYS A 328 -6.35 -7.39 12.76
CA LYS A 328 -6.61 -7.99 14.07
C LYS A 328 -7.68 -7.25 14.87
N VAL A 329 -7.67 -5.91 14.79
CA VAL A 329 -8.52 -5.07 15.64
C VAL A 329 -8.68 -3.68 15.06
N ILE A 330 -9.76 -2.99 15.45
CA ILE A 330 -9.91 -1.54 15.24
C ILE A 330 -9.27 -0.83 16.42
N LEU A 331 -8.19 -0.09 16.17
CA LEU A 331 -7.48 0.70 17.16
C LEU A 331 -8.16 2.06 17.32
N THR A 332 -8.36 2.48 18.56
CA THR A 332 -8.95 3.78 18.94
C THR A 332 -7.99 4.54 19.85
N LYS A 333 -8.26 5.83 20.04
CA LYS A 333 -7.49 6.68 20.96
C LYS A 333 -7.59 6.16 22.42
N PRO A 334 -6.54 6.26 23.20
CA PRO A 334 -5.20 6.79 22.88
C PRO A 334 -4.34 5.76 22.10
N TYR A 335 -3.93 6.08 20.89
CA TYR A 335 -3.26 5.15 19.95
C TYR A 335 -1.97 4.57 20.50
N ARG A 336 -1.15 5.37 21.20
CA ARG A 336 0.11 4.87 21.79
C ARG A 336 -0.14 3.65 22.69
N ALA A 337 -1.18 3.70 23.52
CA ALA A 337 -1.52 2.57 24.40
C ALA A 337 -2.12 1.40 23.63
N SER A 338 -2.99 1.67 22.64
CA SER A 338 -3.64 0.64 21.83
C SER A 338 -2.63 -0.13 20.97
N ILE A 339 -1.72 0.58 20.29
CA ILE A 339 -0.64 0.01 19.48
C ILE A 339 0.34 -0.79 20.36
N ALA A 340 0.75 -0.24 21.53
CA ALA A 340 1.67 -0.93 22.42
C ALA A 340 1.08 -2.23 22.99
N ARG A 341 -0.22 -2.26 23.33
CA ARG A 341 -0.91 -3.48 23.83
C ARG A 341 -0.94 -4.56 22.76
N MET A 342 -1.26 -4.20 21.53
CA MET A 342 -1.33 -5.11 20.42
C MET A 342 0.06 -5.73 20.13
N HIS A 343 1.10 -4.91 20.08
CA HIS A 343 2.47 -5.39 19.80
C HIS A 343 3.03 -6.31 20.90
N LYS A 344 2.60 -6.12 22.17
CA LYS A 344 2.96 -7.02 23.29
C LYS A 344 2.22 -8.37 23.19
N GLY A 345 1.00 -8.40 22.66
CA GLY A 345 0.22 -9.61 22.41
C GLY A 345 0.87 -10.52 21.34
N GLU A 346 1.47 -9.92 20.31
CA GLU A 346 2.19 -10.67 19.27
C GLU A 346 3.50 -11.32 19.73
N LYS A 347 4.16 -10.77 20.77
CA LYS A 347 5.38 -11.36 21.34
C LYS A 347 5.11 -12.54 22.28
N ARG A 348 3.84 -12.85 22.60
CA ARG A 348 3.43 -13.91 23.51
C ARG A 348 2.73 -15.08 22.83
N SER A 349 2.45 -14.99 21.54
CA SER A 349 1.91 -16.06 20.69
C SER A 349 2.98 -16.60 19.73
#